data_ed51dd48e21e422fdec4516f483260aa
#
_entry.id   ed51dd48e21e422fdec4516f483260aa
#
_cell.length_a   1.000
_cell.length_b   1.000
_cell.length_c   1.000
_cell.angle_alpha   90.00
_cell.angle_beta   90.00
_cell.angle_gamma   90.00
#
_symmetry.space_group_name_H-M   'P 1'
#
loop_
_entity.id
_entity.type
_entity.pdbx_description
1 polymer ?
#
loop_
_entity_poly.entity_id
_entity_poly.type
_entity_poly.pdbx_seq_one_letter_code
_entity_poly.pdbx_strand_id
1 'polypeptide(L)'
;MKTKFLIFSSLLIAASFGSLISGCNSDKKTTDSNADTSDSAALFITGTDPRLADRNFEQVPAIGTSADGKQIFVAWYSGGAAPGPGNFVTLSVSQDAGETWLNDQLAVYPNLPEYRFFDPAFWRDKSGQLHLFYGSAKDSLIWDGFGGVNALEIAWDGTKITHGQPKRISDGVMSNKPLYLASKDLALFPVYVDKPLPGDSSGKVFPENGAFIRALDYSKSGDLASVKNYSGIQIADSIRIHDEPQLVEISDKGNLMAMVRTTKGIYYTTSSDYGLTWAAVEPFTASGPTTSSRFYLGKLASGNLLLISNSSTTRNNMTAFISADGGKTWLHKLLLDGRENVSYPDADQTPDGKIHVVFDRERTSAKDILYCRFTEEDVIKGNTGMVFKTRVNK
;
A
#
# COMPACT_ATOMS: atom_id res chain seq x y z
N MET A 1 30.32 23.26 -67.30
CA MET A 1 31.76 22.92 -67.19
C MET A 1 31.82 21.65 -66.38
N LYS A 2 32.01 20.52 -67.06
CA LYS A 2 33.26 19.76 -67.28
C LYS A 2 33.99 19.53 -65.94
N THR A 3 34.31 18.35 -65.39
CA THR A 3 34.79 17.15 -66.06
C THR A 3 35.02 16.03 -65.01
N LYS A 4 34.64 14.80 -65.32
CA LYS A 4 35.33 13.50 -65.34
C LYS A 4 35.79 12.85 -64.00
N PHE A 5 35.25 11.69 -63.68
CA PHE A 5 35.69 10.30 -63.97
C PHE A 5 37.08 9.91 -63.48
N LEU A 6 37.13 8.89 -62.61
CA LEU A 6 37.93 7.69 -62.96
C LEU A 6 37.58 6.51 -62.01
N ILE A 7 37.23 5.41 -62.67
CA ILE A 7 37.05 4.04 -62.22
C ILE A 7 38.42 3.37 -62.21
N PHE A 8 38.72 2.54 -61.23
CA PHE A 8 39.64 1.41 -61.40
C PHE A 8 39.15 0.17 -60.66
N SER A 9 39.00 -0.84 -61.44
CA SER A 9 38.60 -2.21 -61.15
C SER A 9 39.89 -3.10 -61.19
N SER A 10 39.92 -4.13 -60.42
CA SER A 10 40.59 -5.42 -60.65
C SER A 10 40.87 -6.12 -59.32
N LEU A 11 40.72 -7.31 -59.10
CA LEU A 11 40.51 -8.61 -59.72
C LEU A 11 40.93 -9.68 -58.70
N LEU A 12 40.12 -10.70 -58.59
CA LEU A 12 40.23 -11.99 -57.87
C LEU A 12 41.63 -12.52 -57.60
N ILE A 13 41.75 -13.25 -56.43
CA ILE A 13 42.30 -14.64 -56.43
C ILE A 13 41.62 -15.41 -55.25
N ALA A 14 41.06 -16.58 -55.60
CA ALA A 14 40.54 -17.58 -54.68
C ALA A 14 41.68 -18.53 -54.19
N ALA A 15 41.67 -18.88 -52.93
CA ALA A 15 42.33 -20.08 -52.46
C ALA A 15 41.49 -20.71 -51.35
N SER A 16 40.95 -21.87 -51.60
CA SER A 16 40.30 -22.79 -50.69
C SER A 16 41.28 -23.50 -49.78
N PHE A 17 41.09 -23.47 -48.50
CA PHE A 17 41.53 -24.52 -47.58
C PHE A 17 40.47 -24.76 -46.52
N GLY A 18 39.93 -25.96 -46.54
CA GLY A 18 38.98 -26.41 -45.52
C GLY A 18 39.71 -26.78 -44.21
N SER A 19 39.04 -26.47 -43.12
CA SER A 19 39.27 -27.15 -41.84
C SER A 19 37.99 -27.11 -41.03
N LEU A 20 37.51 -28.27 -40.72
CA LEU A 20 36.44 -28.52 -39.74
C LEU A 20 36.83 -27.93 -38.39
N ILE A 21 36.02 -27.04 -37.85
CA ILE A 21 35.98 -26.76 -36.42
C ILE A 21 34.51 -26.76 -35.98
N SER A 22 34.29 -27.65 -35.05
CA SER A 22 33.08 -27.89 -34.26
C SER A 22 32.39 -26.60 -33.86
N GLY A 23 31.10 -26.51 -34.19
CA GLY A 23 30.24 -25.45 -33.70
C GLY A 23 29.95 -25.58 -32.21
N CYS A 24 30.48 -24.65 -31.41
CA CYS A 24 29.88 -24.31 -30.14
C CYS A 24 28.81 -23.27 -30.38
N ASN A 25 27.58 -23.70 -30.38
CA ASN A 25 26.40 -22.84 -30.20
C ASN A 25 26.54 -22.22 -28.78
N SER A 26 27.02 -21.00 -28.72
CA SER A 26 26.79 -20.17 -27.53
C SER A 26 25.38 -19.61 -27.63
N ASP A 27 24.41 -20.38 -27.16
CA ASP A 27 23.18 -19.83 -26.68
C ASP A 27 23.53 -18.76 -25.64
N LYS A 28 23.44 -17.49 -26.03
CA LYS A 28 23.30 -16.40 -25.08
C LYS A 28 21.98 -16.63 -24.35
N LYS A 29 22.04 -17.43 -23.28
CA LYS A 29 21.12 -17.31 -22.18
C LYS A 29 21.24 -15.87 -21.71
N THR A 30 20.30 -15.03 -22.10
CA THR A 30 19.94 -13.86 -21.34
C THR A 30 19.53 -14.39 -19.98
N THR A 31 20.48 -14.42 -19.05
CA THR A 31 20.17 -14.57 -17.65
C THR A 31 19.38 -13.31 -17.29
N ASP A 32 18.05 -13.44 -17.25
CA ASP A 32 17.20 -12.56 -16.45
C ASP A 32 17.73 -12.65 -15.02
N SER A 33 18.68 -11.79 -14.70
CA SER A 33 19.17 -11.58 -13.34
C SER A 33 18.19 -10.65 -12.60
N ASN A 34 16.92 -10.95 -12.63
CA ASN A 34 15.99 -10.58 -11.57
C ASN A 34 16.13 -11.63 -10.46
N ALA A 35 17.34 -11.77 -9.92
CA ALA A 35 17.50 -12.36 -8.61
C ALA A 35 16.74 -11.46 -7.66
N ASP A 36 15.70 -11.99 -7.07
CA ASP A 36 14.84 -11.36 -6.09
C ASP A 36 15.69 -10.89 -4.89
N THR A 37 16.20 -9.67 -4.96
CA THR A 37 17.03 -9.07 -3.90
C THR A 37 16.20 -8.71 -2.67
N SER A 38 14.87 -8.82 -2.74
CA SER A 38 13.97 -8.48 -1.64
C SER A 38 13.95 -9.55 -0.55
N ASP A 39 14.01 -10.83 -0.89
CA ASP A 39 13.94 -11.93 0.08
C ASP A 39 15.16 -12.01 1.01
N SER A 40 16.32 -11.56 0.58
CA SER A 40 17.54 -11.52 1.40
C SER A 40 17.68 -10.21 2.21
N ALA A 41 16.80 -9.23 1.99
CA ALA A 41 16.94 -7.89 2.54
C ALA A 41 16.21 -7.68 3.88
N ALA A 42 15.34 -8.60 4.30
CA ALA A 42 14.54 -8.48 5.53
C ALA A 42 15.11 -9.29 6.69
N LEU A 43 15.27 -8.64 7.84
CA LEU A 43 15.50 -9.28 9.14
C LEU A 43 14.22 -9.20 9.95
N PHE A 44 13.91 -10.30 10.64
CA PHE A 44 12.77 -10.37 11.56
C PHE A 44 13.29 -10.32 12.99
N ILE A 45 12.96 -9.23 13.70
CA ILE A 45 13.44 -8.96 15.04
C ILE A 45 12.28 -8.68 15.98
N THR A 46 12.47 -8.84 17.27
CA THR A 46 11.42 -8.67 18.29
C THR A 46 11.90 -7.86 19.49
N GLY A 47 10.99 -7.16 20.11
CA GLY A 47 10.97 -6.57 21.44
C GLY A 47 12.19 -5.79 21.89
N THR A 48 13.24 -6.48 22.32
CA THR A 48 14.39 -5.88 23.02
C THR A 48 15.61 -5.66 22.11
N ASP A 49 15.48 -5.86 20.81
CA ASP A 49 16.60 -5.65 19.89
C ASP A 49 16.98 -4.15 19.87
N PRO A 50 18.26 -3.81 20.11
CA PRO A 50 18.71 -2.42 20.18
C PRO A 50 18.49 -1.62 18.91
N ARG A 51 18.35 -2.26 17.74
CA ARG A 51 18.02 -1.61 16.46
C ARG A 51 16.64 -0.95 16.47
N LEU A 52 15.72 -1.41 17.32
CA LEU A 52 14.39 -0.84 17.46
C LEU A 52 14.35 0.39 18.39
N ALA A 53 15.45 0.75 19.03
CA ALA A 53 15.52 1.86 20.00
C ALA A 53 15.51 3.23 19.32
N ASP A 54 16.03 3.35 18.09
CA ASP A 54 16.07 4.62 17.37
C ASP A 54 14.73 4.89 16.69
N ARG A 55 13.86 5.68 17.37
CA ARG A 55 12.51 6.02 16.96
C ARG A 55 12.28 7.51 17.01
N ASN A 56 12.93 8.24 16.11
CA ASN A 56 12.78 9.69 16.02
C ASN A 56 11.47 10.11 15.37
N PHE A 57 10.82 9.18 14.67
CA PHE A 57 9.45 9.37 14.17
C PHE A 57 8.66 8.07 14.19
N GLU A 58 7.32 8.18 14.13
CA GLU A 58 6.39 7.07 13.99
C GLU A 58 5.20 7.51 13.15
N GLN A 59 4.83 6.72 12.11
CA GLN A 59 3.81 7.15 11.16
C GLN A 59 3.19 6.02 10.32
N VAL A 60 2.14 6.36 9.59
CA VAL A 60 1.44 5.52 8.59
C VAL A 60 1.04 4.19 9.19
N PRO A 61 0.17 4.18 10.22
CA PRO A 61 -0.28 2.93 10.78
C PRO A 61 -1.26 2.20 9.85
N ALA A 62 -1.29 0.89 10.01
CA ALA A 62 -2.25 -0.02 9.43
C ALA A 62 -2.82 -0.95 10.50
N ILE A 63 -4.04 -1.44 10.31
CA ILE A 63 -4.73 -2.34 11.24
C ILE A 63 -5.27 -3.57 10.51
N GLY A 64 -5.19 -4.72 11.16
CA GLY A 64 -5.82 -5.96 10.75
C GLY A 64 -6.32 -6.72 11.97
N THR A 65 -7.35 -7.54 11.78
CA THR A 65 -7.92 -8.35 12.87
C THR A 65 -7.78 -9.84 12.57
N SER A 66 -7.77 -10.71 13.58
CA SER A 66 -7.89 -12.15 13.37
C SER A 66 -9.31 -12.49 12.85
N ALA A 67 -9.47 -13.65 12.22
CA ALA A 67 -10.76 -14.05 11.63
C ALA A 67 -11.89 -14.13 12.66
N ASP A 68 -11.56 -14.48 13.90
CA ASP A 68 -12.49 -14.54 15.02
C ASP A 68 -12.62 -13.19 15.78
N GLY A 69 -11.88 -12.17 15.35
CA GLY A 69 -11.90 -10.82 15.93
C GLY A 69 -11.24 -10.69 17.31
N LYS A 70 -10.55 -11.73 17.80
CA LYS A 70 -9.96 -11.71 19.14
C LYS A 70 -8.61 -11.01 19.19
N GLN A 71 -7.83 -11.05 18.12
CA GLN A 71 -6.57 -10.35 18.00
C GLN A 71 -6.71 -9.16 17.08
N ILE A 72 -6.15 -8.03 17.49
CA ILE A 72 -6.01 -6.83 16.69
C ILE A 72 -4.52 -6.60 16.48
N PHE A 73 -4.11 -6.53 15.22
CA PHE A 73 -2.74 -6.25 14.81
C PHE A 73 -2.65 -4.81 14.33
N VAL A 74 -1.66 -4.08 14.81
CA VAL A 74 -1.34 -2.74 14.34
C VAL A 74 0.11 -2.72 13.90
N ALA A 75 0.37 -2.27 12.67
CA ALA A 75 1.71 -2.06 12.15
C ALA A 75 1.89 -0.59 11.79
N TRP A 76 3.10 -0.08 11.93
CA TRP A 76 3.49 1.25 11.45
C TRP A 76 4.97 1.25 11.11
N TYR A 77 5.44 2.26 10.40
CA TYR A 77 6.88 2.37 10.21
C TYR A 77 7.50 3.47 11.07
N SER A 78 8.74 3.23 11.48
CA SER A 78 9.50 3.97 12.46
C SER A 78 10.98 4.04 12.05
N GLY A 79 11.79 4.74 12.79
CA GLY A 79 13.25 4.79 12.62
C GLY A 79 13.87 6.12 13.01
N GLY A 80 15.14 6.30 12.60
CA GLY A 80 15.96 7.45 13.00
C GLY A 80 15.55 8.75 12.33
N ALA A 81 15.41 8.75 11.01
CA ALA A 81 15.00 9.91 10.21
C ALA A 81 13.87 9.51 9.25
N ALA A 82 12.95 10.43 8.99
CA ALA A 82 11.80 10.14 8.15
C ALA A 82 11.75 11.03 6.90
N PRO A 83 11.59 10.46 5.71
CA PRO A 83 11.88 9.09 5.35
C PRO A 83 13.38 8.88 5.15
N GLY A 84 13.91 7.72 5.46
CA GLY A 84 15.35 7.48 5.32
C GLY A 84 15.76 6.03 5.51
N PRO A 85 17.04 5.72 5.21
CA PRO A 85 17.62 4.41 5.43
C PRO A 85 17.44 3.93 6.86
N GLY A 86 17.25 2.62 7.03
CA GLY A 86 17.04 2.02 8.35
C GLY A 86 15.62 2.21 8.89
N ASN A 87 14.70 2.84 8.15
CA ASN A 87 13.29 2.78 8.53
C ASN A 87 12.80 1.33 8.46
N PHE A 88 11.99 0.92 9.42
CA PHE A 88 11.48 -0.43 9.58
C PHE A 88 9.99 -0.43 9.88
N VAL A 89 9.34 -1.55 9.63
CA VAL A 89 7.93 -1.76 9.99
C VAL A 89 7.87 -2.58 11.27
N THR A 90 7.17 -2.08 12.28
CA THR A 90 6.95 -2.78 13.55
C THR A 90 5.48 -3.10 13.77
N LEU A 91 5.21 -4.18 14.54
CA LEU A 91 3.88 -4.70 14.81
C LEU A 91 3.63 -4.84 16.30
N SER A 92 2.45 -4.40 16.73
CA SER A 92 1.89 -4.63 18.04
C SER A 92 0.60 -5.44 17.95
N VAL A 93 0.26 -6.16 19.00
CA VAL A 93 -0.94 -7.00 19.11
C VAL A 93 -1.72 -6.63 20.37
N SER A 94 -3.03 -6.53 20.22
CA SER A 94 -3.98 -6.51 21.34
C SER A 94 -4.82 -7.78 21.34
N GLN A 95 -5.08 -8.32 22.54
CA GLN A 95 -5.93 -9.49 22.76
C GLN A 95 -7.21 -9.14 23.56
N ASP A 96 -7.42 -7.86 23.86
CA ASP A 96 -8.50 -7.32 24.68
C ASP A 96 -9.24 -6.15 24.00
N ALA A 97 -9.40 -6.28 22.67
CA ALA A 97 -10.09 -5.30 21.83
C ALA A 97 -9.48 -3.88 21.90
N GLY A 98 -8.16 -3.79 22.02
CA GLY A 98 -7.39 -2.53 21.97
C GLY A 98 -7.24 -1.84 23.34
N GLU A 99 -7.60 -2.48 24.45
CA GLU A 99 -7.41 -1.91 25.79
C GLU A 99 -5.94 -1.89 26.18
N THR A 100 -5.22 -2.98 25.89
CA THR A 100 -3.77 -3.08 26.07
C THR A 100 -3.06 -3.58 24.82
N TRP A 101 -1.76 -3.28 24.73
CA TRP A 101 -0.95 -3.59 23.56
C TRP A 101 0.36 -4.27 23.95
N LEU A 102 0.63 -5.40 23.34
CA LEU A 102 1.93 -6.04 23.33
C LEU A 102 2.74 -5.42 22.20
N ASN A 103 3.67 -4.54 22.54
CA ASN A 103 4.46 -3.78 21.55
C ASN A 103 5.59 -4.62 20.98
N ASP A 104 6.01 -4.28 19.76
CA ASP A 104 7.18 -4.82 19.05
C ASP A 104 7.23 -6.35 18.99
N GLN A 105 6.06 -6.97 18.79
CA GLN A 105 5.96 -8.43 18.72
C GLN A 105 6.65 -8.99 17.47
N LEU A 106 6.79 -8.17 16.44
CA LEU A 106 7.58 -8.42 15.25
C LEU A 106 7.99 -7.09 14.65
N ALA A 107 9.22 -6.98 14.19
CA ALA A 107 9.64 -5.90 13.29
C ALA A 107 10.28 -6.49 12.05
N VAL A 108 9.90 -5.95 10.89
CA VAL A 108 10.52 -6.21 9.60
C VAL A 108 11.57 -5.12 9.39
N TYR A 109 12.83 -5.48 9.56
CA TYR A 109 13.96 -4.55 9.56
C TYR A 109 14.82 -4.76 8.30
N PRO A 110 15.28 -3.69 7.60
CA PRO A 110 16.13 -3.85 6.44
C PRO A 110 17.51 -4.39 6.83
N ASN A 111 17.94 -5.48 6.19
CA ASN A 111 19.28 -6.05 6.39
C ASN A 111 20.38 -5.26 5.67
N LEU A 112 20.00 -4.49 4.65
CA LEU A 112 20.91 -3.65 3.87
C LEU A 112 20.80 -2.20 4.37
N PRO A 113 21.92 -1.56 4.73
CA PRO A 113 21.89 -0.25 5.40
C PRO A 113 21.33 0.89 4.55
N GLU A 114 21.36 0.76 3.23
CA GLU A 114 20.79 1.73 2.31
C GLU A 114 19.27 1.58 2.08
N TYR A 115 18.66 0.50 2.58
CA TYR A 115 17.23 0.26 2.40
C TYR A 115 16.38 0.80 3.55
N ARG A 116 15.12 0.99 3.26
CA ARG A 116 14.04 1.27 4.22
C ARG A 116 12.81 0.43 3.90
N PHE A 117 12.04 0.11 4.94
CA PHE A 117 10.71 -0.50 4.84
C PHE A 117 9.67 0.44 5.43
N PHE A 118 8.51 0.56 4.76
CA PHE A 118 7.55 1.60 5.06
C PHE A 118 6.13 1.24 4.59
N ASP A 119 5.16 2.08 4.92
CA ASP A 119 3.76 2.06 4.49
C ASP A 119 3.11 0.67 4.60
N PRO A 120 2.97 0.13 5.82
CA PRO A 120 2.31 -1.15 6.01
C PRO A 120 0.83 -1.10 5.62
N ALA A 121 0.31 -2.25 5.17
CA ALA A 121 -1.10 -2.51 5.00
C ALA A 121 -1.41 -3.95 5.43
N PHE A 122 -2.60 -4.19 5.99
CA PHE A 122 -3.06 -5.53 6.29
C PHE A 122 -4.18 -5.95 5.35
N TRP A 123 -4.24 -7.21 5.06
CA TRP A 123 -5.36 -7.81 4.35
C TRP A 123 -5.53 -9.27 4.72
N ARG A 124 -6.79 -9.65 4.94
CA ARG A 124 -7.17 -11.04 5.10
C ARG A 124 -7.66 -11.55 3.76
N ASP A 125 -7.02 -12.58 3.25
CA ASP A 125 -7.42 -13.21 2.00
C ASP A 125 -8.67 -14.08 2.17
N LYS A 126 -9.18 -14.62 1.06
CA LYS A 126 -10.39 -15.47 1.07
C LYS A 126 -10.24 -16.77 1.85
N SER A 127 -9.01 -17.21 2.13
CA SER A 127 -8.74 -18.40 2.96
C SER A 127 -8.77 -18.07 4.46
N GLY A 128 -8.80 -16.79 4.82
CA GLY A 128 -8.70 -16.30 6.18
C GLY A 128 -7.26 -16.04 6.63
N GLN A 129 -6.26 -16.21 5.77
CA GLN A 129 -4.87 -15.89 6.06
C GLN A 129 -4.67 -14.38 6.12
N LEU A 130 -4.08 -13.90 7.20
CA LEU A 130 -3.71 -12.49 7.34
C LEU A 130 -2.34 -12.22 6.72
N HIS A 131 -2.29 -11.22 5.86
CA HIS A 131 -1.07 -10.75 5.22
C HIS A 131 -0.74 -9.34 5.71
N LEU A 132 0.54 -9.11 6.00
CA LEU A 132 1.13 -7.79 6.13
C LEU A 132 1.83 -7.45 4.82
N PHE A 133 1.47 -6.32 4.21
CA PHE A 133 2.21 -5.73 3.10
C PHE A 133 3.08 -4.59 3.61
N TYR A 134 4.20 -4.37 2.95
CA TYR A 134 5.07 -3.22 3.20
C TYR A 134 5.84 -2.83 1.95
N GLY A 135 6.13 -1.54 1.83
CA GLY A 135 6.97 -1.01 0.78
C GLY A 135 8.45 -1.19 1.10
N SER A 136 9.28 -1.37 0.08
CA SER A 136 10.74 -1.32 0.20
C SER A 136 11.34 -0.40 -0.85
N ALA A 137 12.34 0.41 -0.47
CA ALA A 137 13.07 1.28 -1.37
C ALA A 137 14.44 1.65 -0.77
N LYS A 138 15.35 2.14 -1.62
CA LYS A 138 16.63 2.69 -1.20
C LYS A 138 16.50 4.15 -0.76
N ASP A 139 17.32 4.53 0.18
CA ASP A 139 17.46 5.90 0.67
C ASP A 139 16.12 6.50 1.15
N SER A 140 15.87 7.74 0.80
CA SER A 140 14.60 8.43 1.07
C SER A 140 13.58 8.32 -0.06
N LEU A 141 13.85 7.53 -1.11
CA LEU A 141 12.96 7.39 -2.25
C LEU A 141 11.65 6.69 -1.85
N ILE A 142 10.56 7.09 -2.46
CA ILE A 142 9.28 6.35 -2.37
C ILE A 142 9.35 5.10 -3.24
N TRP A 143 9.96 5.23 -4.41
CA TRP A 143 10.19 4.15 -5.34
C TRP A 143 11.56 4.31 -6.00
N ASP A 144 12.38 3.29 -6.00
CA ASP A 144 13.77 3.29 -6.49
C ASP A 144 13.99 2.48 -7.78
N GLY A 145 12.92 1.87 -8.30
CA GLY A 145 12.96 1.00 -9.49
C GLY A 145 13.33 -0.46 -9.18
N PHE A 146 13.62 -0.82 -7.94
CA PHE A 146 14.05 -2.18 -7.55
C PHE A 146 13.23 -2.76 -6.40
N GLY A 147 12.94 -1.98 -5.37
CA GLY A 147 12.13 -2.38 -4.23
C GLY A 147 10.69 -2.75 -4.64
N GLY A 148 9.72 -2.27 -3.94
CA GLY A 148 8.31 -2.46 -4.27
C GLY A 148 7.49 -2.99 -3.11
N VAL A 149 6.36 -3.58 -3.44
CA VAL A 149 5.41 -4.15 -2.48
C VAL A 149 5.80 -5.57 -2.12
N ASN A 150 6.02 -5.81 -0.83
CA ASN A 150 6.29 -7.13 -0.28
C ASN A 150 5.08 -7.59 0.55
N ALA A 151 4.77 -8.88 0.49
CA ALA A 151 3.71 -9.54 1.26
C ALA A 151 4.32 -10.53 2.23
N LEU A 152 3.88 -10.51 3.48
CA LEU A 152 4.31 -11.41 4.55
C LEU A 152 3.08 -12.04 5.19
N GLU A 153 2.98 -13.35 5.16
CA GLU A 153 1.95 -14.07 5.92
C GLU A 153 2.25 -13.96 7.42
N ILE A 154 1.25 -13.60 8.21
CA ILE A 154 1.39 -13.52 9.67
C ILE A 154 0.25 -14.24 10.38
N ALA A 155 0.53 -14.76 11.58
CA ALA A 155 -0.45 -15.34 12.49
C ALA A 155 -0.04 -15.11 13.95
N TRP A 156 -0.99 -15.23 14.86
CA TRP A 156 -0.75 -15.27 16.30
C TRP A 156 -0.86 -16.71 16.80
N ASP A 157 0.19 -17.24 17.41
CA ASP A 157 0.23 -18.62 17.93
C ASP A 157 -0.26 -18.77 19.38
N GLY A 158 -0.76 -17.68 19.95
CA GLY A 158 -1.16 -17.60 21.37
C GLY A 158 -0.13 -16.88 22.25
N THR A 159 1.11 -16.73 21.79
CA THR A 159 2.21 -16.13 22.56
C THR A 159 3.01 -15.08 21.78
N LYS A 160 3.14 -15.26 20.48
CA LYS A 160 3.94 -14.40 19.59
C LYS A 160 3.36 -14.37 18.16
N ILE A 161 3.81 -13.41 17.40
CA ILE A 161 3.57 -13.40 15.94
C ILE A 161 4.48 -14.43 15.28
N THR A 162 3.88 -15.33 14.50
CA THR A 162 4.57 -16.20 13.54
C THR A 162 4.43 -15.61 12.15
N HIS A 163 5.40 -15.87 11.28
CA HIS A 163 5.43 -15.32 9.92
C HIS A 163 6.01 -16.29 8.92
N GLY A 164 5.59 -16.16 7.64
CA GLY A 164 6.20 -16.83 6.49
C GLY A 164 7.46 -16.13 6.01
N GLN A 165 7.85 -16.41 4.77
CA GLN A 165 8.87 -15.66 4.06
C GLN A 165 8.20 -14.53 3.25
N PRO A 166 8.82 -13.34 3.16
CA PRO A 166 8.27 -12.27 2.35
C PRO A 166 8.30 -12.65 0.87
N LYS A 167 7.26 -12.22 0.15
CA LYS A 167 7.16 -12.36 -1.30
C LYS A 167 6.99 -10.98 -1.92
N ARG A 168 7.85 -10.62 -2.87
CA ARG A 168 7.64 -9.41 -3.66
C ARG A 168 6.49 -9.64 -4.65
N ILE A 169 5.49 -8.75 -4.64
CA ILE A 169 4.26 -8.94 -5.44
C ILE A 169 4.07 -7.88 -6.52
N SER A 170 4.69 -6.70 -6.40
CA SER A 170 4.52 -5.62 -7.37
C SER A 170 5.64 -4.60 -7.26
N ASP A 171 5.85 -3.88 -8.35
CA ASP A 171 6.51 -2.59 -8.37
C ASP A 171 5.67 -1.55 -7.64
N GLY A 172 6.29 -0.43 -7.21
CA GLY A 172 5.62 0.70 -6.60
C GLY A 172 5.32 0.50 -5.11
N VAL A 173 4.29 1.18 -4.64
CA VAL A 173 3.90 1.24 -3.23
C VAL A 173 2.42 0.92 -3.07
N MET A 174 2.08 0.17 -2.04
CA MET A 174 0.70 -0.13 -1.66
C MET A 174 0.52 0.15 -0.17
N SER A 175 -0.14 1.24 0.16
CA SER A 175 -0.41 1.66 1.54
C SER A 175 -1.85 1.37 1.99
N ASN A 176 -2.66 0.73 1.13
CA ASN A 176 -4.08 0.48 1.36
C ASN A 176 -4.44 -0.98 1.13
N LYS A 177 -5.59 -1.40 1.67
CA LYS A 177 -6.04 -2.79 1.63
C LYS A 177 -6.43 -3.24 0.23
N PRO A 178 -6.07 -4.46 -0.19
CA PRO A 178 -6.67 -5.11 -1.35
C PRO A 178 -8.18 -5.29 -1.22
N LEU A 179 -8.88 -5.29 -2.36
CA LEU A 179 -10.31 -5.57 -2.47
C LEU A 179 -10.53 -6.96 -3.07
N TYR A 180 -11.23 -7.86 -2.37
CA TYR A 180 -11.64 -9.14 -2.92
C TYR A 180 -13.04 -9.06 -3.52
N LEU A 181 -13.17 -9.43 -4.79
CA LEU A 181 -14.41 -9.50 -5.56
C LEU A 181 -14.89 -10.95 -5.62
N ALA A 182 -15.78 -11.33 -4.70
CA ALA A 182 -16.27 -12.71 -4.55
C ALA A 182 -16.94 -13.26 -5.82
N SER A 183 -17.68 -12.41 -6.55
CA SER A 183 -18.37 -12.77 -7.79
C SER A 183 -17.43 -13.15 -8.96
N LYS A 184 -16.16 -12.81 -8.86
CA LYS A 184 -15.12 -13.07 -9.88
C LYS A 184 -13.97 -13.93 -9.36
N ASP A 185 -13.95 -14.23 -8.07
CA ASP A 185 -12.82 -14.86 -7.40
C ASP A 185 -11.49 -14.15 -7.66
N LEU A 186 -11.53 -12.81 -7.57
CA LEU A 186 -10.47 -11.88 -7.96
C LEU A 186 -10.13 -10.94 -6.81
N ALA A 187 -8.85 -10.84 -6.46
CA ALA A 187 -8.37 -9.79 -5.57
C ALA A 187 -7.69 -8.67 -6.36
N LEU A 188 -8.03 -7.43 -6.04
CA LEU A 188 -7.49 -6.21 -6.63
C LEU A 188 -6.58 -5.51 -5.63
N PHE A 189 -5.36 -5.20 -6.04
CA PHE A 189 -4.32 -4.57 -5.23
C PHE A 189 -4.08 -3.14 -5.74
N PRO A 190 -4.44 -2.11 -4.95
CA PRO A 190 -4.26 -0.72 -5.33
C PRO A 190 -2.81 -0.28 -5.09
N VAL A 191 -2.07 -0.07 -6.15
CA VAL A 191 -0.64 0.29 -6.13
C VAL A 191 -0.44 1.64 -6.81
N TYR A 192 0.52 2.41 -6.37
CA TYR A 192 0.95 3.61 -7.10
C TYR A 192 2.47 3.62 -7.29
N VAL A 193 2.89 4.27 -8.36
CA VAL A 193 4.28 4.60 -8.63
C VAL A 193 4.38 6.10 -8.74
N ASP A 194 5.10 6.71 -7.80
CA ASP A 194 5.31 8.15 -7.81
C ASP A 194 6.16 8.57 -9.02
N LYS A 195 5.86 9.75 -9.53
CA LYS A 195 6.78 10.45 -10.42
C LYS A 195 8.03 10.87 -9.61
N PRO A 196 9.18 11.03 -10.26
CA PRO A 196 10.35 11.61 -9.62
C PRO A 196 9.99 12.94 -8.95
N LEU A 197 10.36 13.11 -7.69
CA LEU A 197 10.12 14.36 -6.98
C LEU A 197 10.96 15.48 -7.60
N PRO A 198 10.49 16.75 -7.58
CA PRO A 198 11.30 17.88 -7.98
C PRO A 198 12.60 17.90 -7.16
N GLY A 199 13.75 17.83 -7.85
CA GLY A 199 15.06 17.76 -7.20
C GLY A 199 15.64 16.36 -7.06
N ASP A 200 14.94 15.32 -7.51
CA ASP A 200 15.53 13.99 -7.66
C ASP A 200 16.65 14.02 -8.69
N SER A 201 17.90 14.00 -8.19
CA SER A 201 19.11 14.00 -9.01
C SER A 201 19.55 12.59 -9.42
N SER A 202 18.77 11.55 -9.09
CA SER A 202 19.13 10.16 -9.37
C SER A 202 19.21 9.86 -10.87
N GLY A 203 18.60 10.71 -11.72
CA GLY A 203 18.54 10.53 -13.17
C GLY A 203 17.71 9.30 -13.60
N LYS A 204 17.04 8.63 -12.65
CA LYS A 204 16.22 7.45 -12.91
C LYS A 204 14.87 7.89 -13.45
N VAL A 205 14.62 7.59 -14.70
CA VAL A 205 13.28 7.72 -15.30
C VAL A 205 12.60 6.36 -15.18
N PHE A 206 11.57 6.29 -14.35
CA PHE A 206 10.71 5.10 -14.32
C PHE A 206 9.72 5.19 -15.49
N PRO A 207 9.65 4.17 -16.35
CA PRO A 207 8.80 4.21 -17.54
C PRO A 207 7.31 4.27 -17.22
N GLU A 208 6.93 3.88 -16.01
CA GLU A 208 5.55 3.89 -15.55
C GLU A 208 5.45 4.69 -14.23
N ASN A 209 4.64 5.73 -14.25
CA ASN A 209 4.18 6.41 -13.05
C ASN A 209 2.66 6.53 -13.10
N GLY A 210 1.96 6.33 -11.97
CA GLY A 210 0.50 6.33 -11.95
C GLY A 210 -0.09 5.57 -10.78
N ALA A 211 -1.41 5.63 -10.69
CA ALA A 211 -2.20 4.76 -9.85
C ALA A 211 -2.60 3.52 -10.67
N PHE A 212 -2.20 2.35 -10.19
CA PHE A 212 -2.38 1.08 -10.86
C PHE A 212 -3.21 0.13 -10.02
N ILE A 213 -3.92 -0.75 -10.70
CA ILE A 213 -4.57 -1.90 -10.09
C ILE A 213 -3.82 -3.14 -10.55
N ARG A 214 -3.34 -3.92 -9.60
CA ARG A 214 -2.83 -5.28 -9.82
C ARG A 214 -3.92 -6.27 -9.45
N ALA A 215 -3.86 -7.49 -9.98
CA ALA A 215 -4.87 -8.49 -9.68
C ALA A 215 -4.28 -9.88 -9.45
N LEU A 216 -4.89 -10.60 -8.51
CA LEU A 216 -4.72 -12.03 -8.31
C LEU A 216 -6.03 -12.75 -8.66
N ASP A 217 -5.99 -13.56 -9.70
CA ASP A 217 -7.10 -14.39 -10.14
C ASP A 217 -7.02 -15.75 -9.44
N TYR A 218 -7.78 -15.92 -8.39
CA TYR A 218 -7.81 -17.15 -7.58
C TYR A 218 -8.33 -18.36 -8.33
N SER A 219 -9.06 -18.18 -9.43
CA SER A 219 -9.46 -19.29 -10.30
C SER A 219 -8.27 -19.94 -11.00
N LYS A 220 -7.14 -19.22 -11.07
CA LYS A 220 -5.89 -19.70 -11.69
C LYS A 220 -4.79 -20.01 -10.67
N SER A 221 -4.66 -19.23 -9.63
CA SER A 221 -3.64 -19.39 -8.60
C SER A 221 -4.04 -18.67 -7.31
N GLY A 222 -3.75 -19.27 -6.15
CA GLY A 222 -3.83 -18.61 -4.84
C GLY A 222 -2.50 -17.97 -4.40
N ASP A 223 -1.43 -18.11 -5.19
CA ASP A 223 -0.12 -17.58 -4.83
C ASP A 223 0.00 -16.10 -5.15
N LEU A 224 0.33 -15.28 -4.14
CA LEU A 224 0.56 -13.83 -4.28
C LEU A 224 1.66 -13.50 -5.30
N ALA A 225 2.62 -14.40 -5.54
CA ALA A 225 3.61 -14.24 -6.61
C ALA A 225 2.99 -14.22 -8.02
N SER A 226 1.72 -14.64 -8.16
CA SER A 226 0.97 -14.60 -9.41
C SER A 226 0.20 -13.28 -9.64
N VAL A 227 0.37 -12.28 -8.78
CA VAL A 227 -0.21 -10.93 -8.95
C VAL A 227 0.32 -10.32 -10.25
N LYS A 228 -0.58 -9.75 -11.07
CA LYS A 228 -0.28 -9.20 -12.39
C LYS A 228 -0.88 -7.82 -12.59
N ASN A 229 -0.40 -7.12 -13.61
CA ASN A 229 -1.01 -5.89 -14.08
C ASN A 229 -2.47 -6.15 -14.50
N TYR A 230 -3.36 -5.25 -14.11
CA TYR A 230 -4.79 -5.36 -14.39
C TYR A 230 -5.33 -4.12 -15.10
N SER A 231 -5.23 -2.94 -14.47
CA SER A 231 -5.68 -1.67 -15.02
C SER A 231 -4.96 -0.48 -14.41
N GLY A 232 -5.27 0.74 -14.84
CA GLY A 232 -4.74 1.98 -14.28
C GLY A 232 -5.83 3.04 -14.16
N ILE A 233 -5.72 3.87 -13.12
CA ILE A 233 -6.56 5.04 -12.90
C ILE A 233 -5.83 6.27 -13.46
N GLN A 234 -6.44 6.95 -14.42
CA GLN A 234 -5.86 8.14 -15.04
C GLN A 234 -6.07 9.36 -14.15
N ILE A 235 -4.98 9.91 -13.63
CA ILE A 235 -4.96 11.12 -12.80
C ILE A 235 -4.08 12.15 -13.53
N ALA A 236 -4.57 13.38 -13.68
CA ALA A 236 -3.80 14.43 -14.32
C ALA A 236 -2.52 14.75 -13.51
N ASP A 237 -1.36 14.81 -14.15
CA ASP A 237 -0.06 15.03 -13.52
C ASP A 237 -0.01 16.29 -12.65
N SER A 238 -0.80 17.33 -13.01
CA SER A 238 -0.87 18.59 -12.28
C SER A 238 -1.46 18.49 -10.87
N ILE A 239 -2.17 17.38 -10.57
CA ILE A 239 -2.79 17.16 -9.26
C ILE A 239 -2.24 15.93 -8.54
N ARG A 240 -1.36 15.14 -9.14
CA ARG A 240 -0.81 13.92 -8.55
C ARG A 240 0.16 14.21 -7.41
N ILE A 241 0.01 13.44 -6.33
CA ILE A 241 0.94 13.32 -5.22
C ILE A 241 0.65 12.04 -4.45
N HIS A 242 1.57 11.08 -4.40
CA HIS A 242 1.40 9.83 -3.66
C HIS A 242 0.01 9.20 -3.84
N ASP A 243 -0.48 9.06 -5.01
CA ASP A 243 -1.87 8.76 -5.40
C ASP A 243 -2.70 7.91 -4.41
N GLU A 244 -2.08 6.99 -3.67
CA GLU A 244 -2.63 6.20 -2.55
C GLU A 244 -4.05 5.67 -2.84
N PRO A 245 -4.28 4.96 -3.97
CA PRO A 245 -5.62 4.55 -4.37
C PRO A 245 -6.26 3.60 -3.36
N GLN A 246 -7.58 3.72 -3.16
CA GLN A 246 -8.40 2.78 -2.40
C GLN A 246 -9.62 2.39 -3.19
N LEU A 247 -10.03 1.12 -3.05
CA LEU A 247 -11.09 0.51 -3.83
C LEU A 247 -12.21 0.01 -2.93
N VAL A 248 -13.45 0.14 -3.39
CA VAL A 248 -14.61 -0.50 -2.76
C VAL A 248 -15.59 -0.98 -3.82
N GLU A 249 -16.20 -2.15 -3.59
CA GLU A 249 -17.30 -2.64 -4.41
C GLU A 249 -18.63 -2.04 -3.93
N ILE A 250 -19.28 -1.24 -4.78
CA ILE A 250 -20.55 -0.57 -4.47
C ILE A 250 -21.78 -1.41 -4.82
N SER A 251 -21.60 -2.43 -5.66
CA SER A 251 -22.63 -3.45 -5.92
C SER A 251 -22.00 -4.74 -6.43
N ASP A 252 -22.63 -5.88 -6.19
CA ASP A 252 -22.14 -7.24 -6.54
C ASP A 252 -22.03 -7.50 -8.05
N LYS A 253 -22.27 -6.48 -8.88
CA LYS A 253 -22.21 -6.56 -10.35
C LYS A 253 -20.92 -5.98 -10.92
N GLY A 254 -19.87 -5.84 -10.10
CA GLY A 254 -18.59 -5.29 -10.51
C GLY A 254 -18.58 -3.77 -10.65
N ASN A 255 -19.56 -3.10 -10.03
CA ASN A 255 -19.48 -1.66 -9.92
C ASN A 255 -18.58 -1.29 -8.75
N LEU A 256 -17.48 -0.63 -9.06
CA LEU A 256 -16.47 -0.21 -8.10
C LEU A 256 -16.42 1.30 -8.00
N MET A 257 -16.04 1.78 -6.83
CA MET A 257 -15.56 3.13 -6.61
C MET A 257 -14.07 3.05 -6.24
N ALA A 258 -13.26 3.90 -6.83
CA ALA A 258 -11.90 4.17 -6.38
C ALA A 258 -11.81 5.61 -5.89
N MET A 259 -11.13 5.81 -4.78
CA MET A 259 -10.73 7.15 -4.34
C MET A 259 -9.21 7.25 -4.39
N VAL A 260 -8.71 8.45 -4.71
CA VAL A 260 -7.28 8.75 -4.83
C VAL A 260 -6.93 10.03 -4.11
N ARG A 261 -5.72 10.09 -3.55
CA ARG A 261 -5.17 11.31 -2.98
C ARG A 261 -4.61 12.18 -4.08
N THR A 262 -4.85 13.49 -4.00
CA THR A 262 -4.28 14.49 -4.89
C THR A 262 -3.74 15.69 -4.10
N THR A 263 -3.04 16.61 -4.77
CA THR A 263 -2.64 17.89 -4.18
C THR A 263 -3.83 18.78 -3.80
N LYS A 264 -5.04 18.46 -4.29
CA LYS A 264 -6.28 19.19 -4.08
C LYS A 264 -7.24 18.51 -3.07
N GLY A 265 -6.81 17.44 -2.39
CA GLY A 265 -7.62 16.62 -1.53
C GLY A 265 -7.97 15.28 -2.16
N ILE A 266 -9.11 14.71 -1.80
CA ILE A 266 -9.57 13.42 -2.29
C ILE A 266 -10.32 13.60 -3.61
N TYR A 267 -10.02 12.76 -4.59
CA TYR A 267 -10.76 12.59 -5.84
C TYR A 267 -11.31 11.17 -5.91
N TYR A 268 -12.32 10.95 -6.74
CA TYR A 268 -12.91 9.63 -6.93
C TYR A 268 -13.16 9.34 -8.41
N THR A 269 -13.31 8.06 -8.72
CA THR A 269 -13.74 7.55 -10.02
C THR A 269 -14.55 6.27 -9.82
N THR A 270 -15.25 5.84 -10.85
CA THR A 270 -16.05 4.61 -10.84
C THR A 270 -15.70 3.71 -12.02
N SER A 271 -15.93 2.42 -11.81
CA SER A 271 -15.86 1.37 -12.83
C SER A 271 -17.17 0.57 -12.81
N SER A 272 -17.60 0.09 -13.97
CA SER A 272 -18.76 -0.82 -14.12
C SER A 272 -18.38 -2.19 -14.66
N ASP A 273 -17.08 -2.50 -14.76
CA ASP A 273 -16.52 -3.69 -15.38
C ASP A 273 -15.43 -4.36 -14.50
N TYR A 274 -15.67 -4.39 -13.19
CA TYR A 274 -14.76 -4.99 -12.20
C TYR A 274 -13.38 -4.31 -12.11
N GLY A 275 -13.30 -3.02 -12.45
CA GLY A 275 -12.07 -2.25 -12.39
C GLY A 275 -11.14 -2.41 -13.59
N LEU A 276 -11.64 -2.94 -14.73
CA LEU A 276 -10.88 -2.99 -15.98
C LEU A 276 -10.73 -1.62 -16.62
N THR A 277 -11.80 -0.82 -16.57
CA THR A 277 -11.79 0.57 -17.04
C THR A 277 -12.36 1.50 -15.96
N TRP A 278 -11.90 2.74 -15.97
CA TRP A 278 -12.27 3.76 -15.00
C TRP A 278 -12.73 5.04 -15.69
N ALA A 279 -13.78 5.66 -15.16
CA ALA A 279 -14.20 6.99 -15.59
C ALA A 279 -13.11 8.05 -15.28
N ALA A 280 -13.27 9.26 -15.77
CA ALA A 280 -12.41 10.37 -15.37
C ALA A 280 -12.49 10.61 -13.86
N VAL A 281 -11.37 10.95 -13.22
CA VAL A 281 -11.37 11.30 -11.80
C VAL A 281 -11.99 12.68 -11.57
N GLU A 282 -12.82 12.78 -10.54
CA GLU A 282 -13.54 14.00 -10.16
C GLU A 282 -13.26 14.36 -8.68
N PRO A 283 -13.33 15.66 -8.29
CA PRO A 283 -13.20 16.05 -6.90
C PRO A 283 -14.27 15.38 -6.03
N PHE A 284 -13.87 14.79 -4.92
CA PHE A 284 -14.79 14.22 -3.95
C PHE A 284 -15.23 15.29 -2.94
N THR A 285 -16.49 15.71 -3.00
CA THR A 285 -17.06 16.79 -2.18
C THR A 285 -18.22 16.34 -1.28
N ALA A 286 -18.67 15.08 -1.41
CA ALA A 286 -19.88 14.60 -0.75
C ALA A 286 -19.78 14.50 0.78
N SER A 287 -18.56 14.41 1.36
CA SER A 287 -18.33 14.44 2.81
C SER A 287 -17.95 15.84 3.35
N GLY A 288 -17.90 16.86 2.49
CA GLY A 288 -17.40 18.19 2.80
C GLY A 288 -15.92 18.36 2.41
N PRO A 289 -15.17 19.29 3.05
CA PRO A 289 -13.77 19.56 2.73
C PRO A 289 -12.88 18.35 3.03
N THR A 290 -11.89 18.11 2.15
CA THR A 290 -10.89 17.04 2.30
C THR A 290 -9.48 17.62 2.18
N THR A 291 -8.50 16.94 2.77
CA THR A 291 -7.09 17.35 2.70
C THR A 291 -6.28 16.39 1.83
N SER A 292 -5.11 16.85 1.36
CA SER A 292 -4.09 16.01 0.71
C SER A 292 -3.42 15.10 1.74
N SER A 293 -4.11 14.03 2.12
CA SER A 293 -3.64 13.01 3.06
C SER A 293 -4.26 11.67 2.71
N ARG A 294 -3.64 10.55 3.12
CA ARG A 294 -4.27 9.24 3.05
C ARG A 294 -5.57 9.24 3.86
N PHE A 295 -6.52 8.46 3.41
CA PHE A 295 -7.83 8.20 4.01
C PHE A 295 -8.06 6.69 4.04
N TYR A 296 -9.14 6.25 4.65
CA TYR A 296 -9.63 4.88 4.57
C TYR A 296 -11.00 4.84 3.88
N LEU A 297 -11.18 3.91 2.95
CA LEU A 297 -12.45 3.60 2.30
C LEU A 297 -12.69 2.10 2.37
N GLY A 298 -13.84 1.67 2.88
CA GLY A 298 -14.18 0.25 2.97
C GLY A 298 -15.69 0.00 2.98
N LYS A 299 -16.09 -1.26 2.81
CA LYS A 299 -17.47 -1.72 2.91
C LYS A 299 -17.65 -2.46 4.23
N LEU A 300 -18.64 -2.06 5.01
CA LEU A 300 -19.00 -2.70 6.26
C LEU A 300 -19.83 -3.97 6.03
N ALA A 301 -19.93 -4.82 7.03
CA ALA A 301 -20.75 -6.03 7.00
C ALA A 301 -22.24 -5.74 6.73
N SER A 302 -22.75 -4.55 7.07
CA SER A 302 -24.08 -4.06 6.72
C SER A 302 -24.30 -3.82 5.23
N GLY A 303 -23.20 -3.70 4.45
CA GLY A 303 -23.19 -3.26 3.06
C GLY A 303 -23.00 -1.75 2.89
N ASN A 304 -23.07 -0.95 3.95
CA ASN A 304 -22.79 0.47 3.92
C ASN A 304 -21.29 0.75 3.72
N LEU A 305 -20.96 1.92 3.16
CA LEU A 305 -19.58 2.33 2.97
C LEU A 305 -19.11 3.17 4.16
N LEU A 306 -17.88 2.91 4.59
CA LEU A 306 -17.16 3.68 5.61
C LEU A 306 -16.03 4.46 4.94
N LEU A 307 -16.04 5.78 5.12
CA LEU A 307 -14.91 6.66 4.82
C LEU A 307 -14.36 7.22 6.14
N ILE A 308 -13.04 7.18 6.33
CA ILE A 308 -12.39 7.88 7.43
C ILE A 308 -11.34 8.81 6.82
N SER A 309 -11.50 10.12 7.09
CA SER A 309 -10.64 11.15 6.54
C SER A 309 -10.61 12.39 7.44
N ASN A 310 -9.69 13.30 7.16
CA ASN A 310 -9.73 14.63 7.75
C ASN A 310 -10.91 15.43 7.16
N SER A 311 -11.89 15.79 7.98
CA SER A 311 -13.01 16.69 7.62
C SER A 311 -12.55 18.16 7.64
N SER A 312 -11.53 18.46 6.87
CA SER A 312 -10.81 19.75 6.87
C SER A 312 -9.93 19.84 5.63
N THR A 313 -9.41 21.01 5.34
CA THR A 313 -8.36 21.23 4.34
C THR A 313 -6.94 21.01 4.89
N THR A 314 -6.82 20.74 6.20
CA THR A 314 -5.57 20.41 6.90
C THR A 314 -5.68 19.09 7.65
N ARG A 315 -4.59 18.61 8.25
CA ARG A 315 -4.55 17.34 8.98
C ARG A 315 -5.08 17.50 10.42
N ASN A 316 -6.37 17.80 10.52
CA ASN A 316 -7.14 17.81 11.78
C ASN A 316 -8.53 17.21 11.55
N ASN A 317 -9.36 17.16 12.59
CA ASN A 317 -10.72 16.66 12.51
C ASN A 317 -10.83 15.28 11.82
N MET A 318 -10.09 14.29 12.33
CA MET A 318 -10.23 12.91 11.89
C MET A 318 -11.66 12.45 12.13
N THR A 319 -12.38 12.12 11.06
CA THR A 319 -13.83 11.89 11.09
C THR A 319 -14.18 10.61 10.31
N ALA A 320 -15.04 9.79 10.88
CA ALA A 320 -15.68 8.65 10.20
C ALA A 320 -17.00 9.11 9.57
N PHE A 321 -17.27 8.66 8.35
CA PHE A 321 -18.50 8.94 7.60
C PHE A 321 -19.12 7.63 7.12
N ILE A 322 -20.45 7.54 7.11
CA ILE A 322 -21.20 6.41 6.55
C ILE A 322 -22.01 6.87 5.35
N SER A 323 -21.97 6.06 4.29
CA SER A 323 -22.86 6.15 3.14
C SER A 323 -23.69 4.86 3.02
N ALA A 324 -25.01 5.01 2.98
CA ALA A 324 -25.96 3.91 2.83
C ALA A 324 -26.50 3.77 1.38
N ASP A 325 -26.00 4.59 0.45
CA ASP A 325 -26.52 4.69 -0.93
C ASP A 325 -25.43 4.47 -2.00
N GLY A 326 -24.39 3.69 -1.64
CA GLY A 326 -23.31 3.34 -2.54
C GLY A 326 -22.35 4.51 -2.82
N GLY A 327 -22.14 5.39 -1.86
CA GLY A 327 -21.18 6.49 -1.92
C GLY A 327 -21.72 7.79 -2.52
N LYS A 328 -23.01 7.89 -2.78
CA LYS A 328 -23.62 9.11 -3.34
C LYS A 328 -23.75 10.21 -2.30
N THR A 329 -24.15 9.85 -1.08
CA THR A 329 -24.24 10.78 0.06
C THR A 329 -23.51 10.23 1.29
N TRP A 330 -22.97 11.15 2.12
CA TRP A 330 -22.17 10.84 3.32
C TRP A 330 -22.67 11.71 4.50
N LEU A 331 -23.93 11.51 4.87
CA LEU A 331 -24.63 12.38 5.81
C LEU A 331 -24.33 12.06 7.28
N HIS A 332 -24.05 10.79 7.58
CA HIS A 332 -23.73 10.36 8.93
C HIS A 332 -22.23 10.53 9.19
N LYS A 333 -21.88 11.15 10.30
CA LYS A 333 -20.49 11.41 10.66
C LYS A 333 -20.24 11.35 12.17
N LEU A 334 -19.03 10.93 12.52
CA LEU A 334 -18.54 10.83 13.90
C LEU A 334 -17.13 11.40 13.98
N LEU A 335 -16.93 12.44 14.78
CA LEU A 335 -15.60 12.99 15.04
C LEU A 335 -14.79 12.03 15.93
N LEU A 336 -13.70 11.50 15.40
CA LEU A 336 -12.79 10.62 16.11
C LEU A 336 -11.73 11.41 16.89
N ASP A 337 -11.10 12.42 16.26
CA ASP A 337 -10.09 13.26 16.88
C ASP A 337 -10.07 14.65 16.25
N GLY A 338 -10.26 15.69 17.05
CA GLY A 338 -10.30 17.08 16.60
C GLY A 338 -8.95 17.79 16.64
N ARG A 339 -7.89 17.12 17.14
CA ARG A 339 -6.57 17.74 17.30
C ARG A 339 -5.87 17.97 15.97
N GLU A 340 -4.86 18.84 15.99
CA GLU A 340 -3.98 19.07 14.84
C GLU A 340 -3.01 17.91 14.63
N ASN A 341 -2.52 17.80 13.38
CA ASN A 341 -1.54 16.83 12.94
C ASN A 341 -1.96 15.36 13.10
N VAL A 342 -3.27 15.08 13.08
CA VAL A 342 -3.81 13.72 12.98
C VAL A 342 -3.99 13.34 11.51
N SER A 343 -3.52 12.15 11.12
CA SER A 343 -3.55 11.72 9.72
C SER A 343 -3.42 10.21 9.55
N TYR A 344 -3.55 9.76 8.31
CA TYR A 344 -3.28 8.39 7.84
C TYR A 344 -4.11 7.33 8.58
N PRO A 345 -5.45 7.41 8.54
CA PRO A 345 -6.30 6.39 9.13
C PRO A 345 -6.25 5.08 8.33
N ASP A 346 -6.38 3.98 9.04
CA ASP A 346 -6.75 2.68 8.51
C ASP A 346 -7.77 2.01 9.44
N ALA A 347 -8.64 1.15 8.89
CA ALA A 347 -9.69 0.50 9.67
C ALA A 347 -9.90 -0.96 9.29
N ASP A 348 -10.47 -1.71 10.25
CA ASP A 348 -10.97 -3.06 10.05
C ASP A 348 -12.23 -3.26 10.90
N GLN A 349 -13.09 -4.19 10.49
CA GLN A 349 -14.31 -4.52 11.22
C GLN A 349 -14.28 -5.95 11.71
N THR A 350 -14.54 -6.16 13.01
CA THR A 350 -14.65 -7.51 13.61
C THR A 350 -16.05 -8.09 13.47
N PRO A 351 -16.21 -9.44 13.59
CA PRO A 351 -17.51 -10.11 13.45
C PRO A 351 -18.58 -9.62 14.44
N ASP A 352 -18.21 -9.02 15.56
CA ASP A 352 -19.12 -8.43 16.53
C ASP A 352 -19.64 -7.03 16.11
N GLY A 353 -19.27 -6.59 14.89
CA GLY A 353 -19.70 -5.33 14.30
C GLY A 353 -18.91 -4.10 14.74
N LYS A 354 -17.91 -4.25 15.62
CA LYS A 354 -17.06 -3.13 16.01
C LYS A 354 -16.12 -2.74 14.89
N ILE A 355 -15.97 -1.44 14.71
CA ILE A 355 -15.02 -0.82 13.78
C ILE A 355 -13.80 -0.39 14.58
N HIS A 356 -12.65 -0.89 14.21
CA HIS A 356 -11.36 -0.62 14.81
C HIS A 356 -10.58 0.30 13.87
N VAL A 357 -10.05 1.40 14.39
CA VAL A 357 -9.37 2.42 13.59
C VAL A 357 -8.04 2.77 14.23
N VAL A 358 -7.01 2.93 13.41
CA VAL A 358 -5.72 3.50 13.80
C VAL A 358 -5.41 4.72 12.94
N PHE A 359 -4.68 5.68 13.51
CA PHE A 359 -4.15 6.85 12.82
C PHE A 359 -2.95 7.41 13.56
N ASP A 360 -2.12 8.19 12.87
CA ASP A 360 -0.96 8.84 13.48
C ASP A 360 -1.27 10.26 13.95
N ARG A 361 -0.46 10.75 14.90
CA ARG A 361 -0.47 12.15 15.35
C ARG A 361 0.95 12.62 15.67
N GLU A 362 1.29 13.80 15.15
CA GLU A 362 2.58 14.48 15.47
C GLU A 362 3.79 13.54 15.34
N ARG A 363 4.05 13.08 14.14
CA ARG A 363 4.97 12.00 13.75
C ARG A 363 6.38 12.07 14.31
N THR A 364 6.88 13.29 14.60
CA THR A 364 8.26 13.54 15.06
C THR A 364 8.33 14.10 16.48
N SER A 365 7.23 14.69 16.99
CA SER A 365 7.16 15.25 18.35
C SER A 365 6.48 14.30 19.33
N ALA A 366 5.16 14.16 19.31
CA ALA A 366 4.44 13.22 20.16
C ALA A 366 4.62 11.76 19.71
N LYS A 367 4.76 11.54 18.40
CA LYS A 367 4.95 10.22 17.78
C LYS A 367 3.86 9.23 18.16
N ASP A 368 2.60 9.71 18.18
CA ASP A 368 1.48 8.90 18.64
C ASP A 368 0.96 8.00 17.51
N ILE A 369 0.86 6.70 17.77
CA ILE A 369 0.02 5.77 17.04
C ILE A 369 -1.24 5.56 17.88
N LEU A 370 -2.34 6.11 17.40
CA LEU A 370 -3.60 6.18 18.13
C LEU A 370 -4.57 5.12 17.60
N TYR A 371 -5.31 4.55 18.52
CA TYR A 371 -6.36 3.59 18.23
C TYR A 371 -7.69 4.08 18.78
N CYS A 372 -8.77 3.82 18.05
CA CYS A 372 -10.12 3.94 18.56
C CYS A 372 -11.03 2.83 18.04
N ARG A 373 -12.11 2.55 18.78
CA ARG A 373 -13.20 1.63 18.35
C ARG A 373 -14.54 2.25 18.61
N PHE A 374 -15.48 1.94 17.72
CA PHE A 374 -16.88 2.37 17.78
C PHE A 374 -17.72 1.41 16.92
N THR A 375 -19.03 1.62 16.87
CA THR A 375 -19.94 0.87 16.02
C THR A 375 -20.45 1.73 14.86
N GLU A 376 -21.00 1.10 13.83
CA GLU A 376 -21.67 1.82 12.75
C GLU A 376 -22.81 2.70 13.29
N GLU A 377 -23.56 2.19 14.29
CA GLU A 377 -24.64 2.92 14.91
C GLU A 377 -24.17 4.21 15.60
N ASP A 378 -22.97 4.20 16.19
CA ASP A 378 -22.39 5.41 16.80
C ASP A 378 -22.13 6.49 15.76
N VAL A 379 -21.70 6.10 14.53
CA VAL A 379 -21.53 7.05 13.43
C VAL A 379 -22.88 7.60 12.96
N ILE A 380 -23.88 6.74 12.82
CA ILE A 380 -25.24 7.12 12.38
C ILE A 380 -25.86 8.11 13.37
N LYS A 381 -25.64 7.90 14.66
CA LYS A 381 -26.16 8.77 15.74
C LYS A 381 -25.28 9.99 16.05
N GLY A 382 -24.04 10.02 15.54
CA GLY A 382 -23.05 11.07 15.87
C GLY A 382 -22.62 11.03 17.35
N ASN A 383 -22.58 9.84 17.97
CA ASN A 383 -22.38 9.65 19.40
C ASN A 383 -20.92 9.59 19.80
N THR A 384 -20.25 10.74 19.90
CA THR A 384 -18.82 10.84 20.23
C THR A 384 -18.43 10.28 21.60
N GLY A 385 -19.36 10.22 22.54
CA GLY A 385 -19.14 9.68 23.90
C GLY A 385 -18.93 8.16 23.93
N MET A 386 -19.26 7.45 22.87
CA MET A 386 -19.09 5.99 22.76
C MET A 386 -17.79 5.57 22.08
N VAL A 387 -16.97 6.52 21.63
CA VAL A 387 -15.68 6.21 21.01
C VAL A 387 -14.65 5.87 22.06
N PHE A 388 -14.29 4.60 22.16
CA PHE A 388 -13.15 4.17 22.98
C PHE A 388 -11.82 4.55 22.31
N LYS A 389 -10.83 5.00 23.10
CA LYS A 389 -9.54 5.48 22.57
C LYS A 389 -8.38 5.04 23.44
N THR A 390 -7.29 4.59 22.80
CA THR A 390 -5.99 4.33 23.45
C THR A 390 -4.84 4.77 22.55
N ARG A 391 -3.63 4.73 23.11
CA ARG A 391 -2.38 4.84 22.35
C ARG A 391 -1.78 3.44 22.20
N VAL A 392 -1.37 3.07 20.99
CA VAL A 392 -0.80 1.75 20.68
C VAL A 392 0.66 1.69 21.12
N ASN A 393 1.47 2.63 20.64
CA ASN A 393 2.89 2.72 20.97
C ASN A 393 3.08 3.46 22.31
N LYS A 394 3.84 2.89 23.18
CA LYS A 394 4.15 3.48 24.50
C LYS A 394 5.64 3.76 24.65
#